data_07c502afebb166ea1d8171319d473290
#
_entry.id   07c502afebb166ea1d8171319d473290
#
_cell.length_a   1.000
_cell.length_b   1.000
_cell.length_c   1.000
_cell.angle_alpha   90.00
_cell.angle_beta   90.00
_cell.angle_gamma   90.00
#
_symmetry.space_group_name_H-M   'P 1'
#
loop_
_entity.id
_entity.type
_entity.pdbx_description
1 polymer ?
#
loop_
_entity_poly.entity_id
_entity_poly.type
_entity_poly.pdbx_seq_one_letter_code
_entity_poly.pdbx_strand_id
1 'polypeptide(L)'
;VRYYQKKEQNPLVEQYLEQADYEQMPQAVRQYMMESLADWRMYDRLYEQMQEYGLDQIGSSAKVAVATYLLDAMEEREQDEELLLLCTSAFLNKKYNDRILQYLSDFYSGPVETMLRLWRAAQDFELRTRDLEERILEQMLYTDMDLMQALEIFAHYYESGGQELIVLAVITVFAQNYFVKEAALPKQILAIIRRRYQSGKKLNDACKLALLKSFSGMSSLQEAQYEAADVLLAEFTGRNMNFSFYKRLDRRLVQKYHLYDKIYVEHRTNPKKHVVLHYSRDEDGEQFHEVDMPNVYAGIFVETFVVFFGEEIQYYITEEYKNKVVSTESNRLTCNDIYAQKDESRYNLINQMLISETLSDEVSMFQTMKQYAGYDEVTKKVFKLL
;
A
#
# COMPACT_ATOMS: atom_id res chain seq x y z
N VAL A 1 21.51 -53.69 12.79
CA VAL A 1 20.35 -52.81 12.88
C VAL A 1 19.07 -53.60 12.72
N ARG A 2 18.70 -54.16 11.53
CA ARG A 2 17.43 -54.87 11.29
C ARG A 2 17.12 -55.98 12.31
N TYR A 3 18.12 -56.72 12.76
CA TYR A 3 17.93 -57.77 13.76
C TYR A 3 17.48 -57.23 15.09
N TYR A 4 18.12 -56.17 15.60
CA TYR A 4 17.79 -55.55 16.86
C TYR A 4 16.45 -54.74 16.80
N GLN A 5 16.18 -54.11 15.68
CA GLN A 5 14.89 -53.43 15.43
C GLN A 5 13.71 -54.43 15.53
N LYS A 6 13.84 -55.61 14.91
CA LYS A 6 12.83 -56.67 14.99
C LYS A 6 12.62 -57.23 16.41
N LYS A 7 13.62 -57.07 17.27
CA LYS A 7 13.55 -57.53 18.70
C LYS A 7 13.23 -56.38 19.67
N GLU A 8 12.90 -55.19 19.17
CA GLU A 8 12.61 -54.00 19.96
C GLU A 8 13.74 -53.63 20.98
N GLN A 9 15.00 -53.96 20.65
CA GLN A 9 16.17 -53.67 21.49
C GLN A 9 16.75 -52.31 21.11
N ASN A 10 15.99 -51.23 21.31
CA ASN A 10 16.30 -49.87 20.95
C ASN A 10 17.68 -49.35 21.39
N PRO A 11 18.10 -49.53 22.64
CA PRO A 11 19.43 -49.05 23.09
C PRO A 11 20.60 -49.67 22.31
N LEU A 12 20.46 -50.95 21.91
CA LEU A 12 21.51 -51.62 21.11
C LEU A 12 21.53 -51.11 19.65
N VAL A 13 20.39 -50.66 19.12
CA VAL A 13 20.33 -50.05 17.78
C VAL A 13 21.07 -48.73 17.80
N GLU A 14 20.75 -47.86 18.76
CA GLU A 14 21.42 -46.56 18.94
C GLU A 14 22.92 -46.71 19.10
N GLN A 15 23.37 -47.56 20.07
CA GLN A 15 24.77 -47.82 20.29
C GLN A 15 25.47 -48.32 19.00
N TYR A 16 24.82 -49.21 18.26
CA TYR A 16 25.39 -49.73 17.01
C TYR A 16 25.49 -48.65 15.90
N LEU A 17 24.50 -47.78 15.80
CA LEU A 17 24.51 -46.67 14.84
C LEU A 17 25.58 -45.63 15.20
N GLU A 18 25.78 -45.34 16.49
CA GLU A 18 26.85 -44.45 16.95
C GLU A 18 28.25 -44.96 16.70
N GLN A 19 28.48 -46.26 16.95
CA GLN A 19 29.80 -46.89 16.91
C GLN A 19 30.16 -47.50 15.54
N ALA A 20 29.27 -47.44 14.57
CA ALA A 20 29.46 -48.02 13.26
C ALA A 20 30.62 -47.34 12.53
N ASP A 21 31.49 -48.14 11.91
CA ASP A 21 32.55 -47.67 11.03
C ASP A 21 31.99 -47.57 9.57
N TYR A 22 31.62 -46.39 9.20
CA TYR A 22 31.00 -46.12 7.90
C TYR A 22 32.00 -46.17 6.73
N GLU A 23 33.30 -45.95 7.03
CA GLU A 23 34.36 -45.94 6.01
C GLU A 23 34.52 -47.33 5.35
N GLN A 24 34.48 -48.38 6.17
CA GLN A 24 34.65 -49.74 5.69
C GLN A 24 33.37 -50.39 5.12
N MET A 25 32.24 -49.68 5.10
CA MET A 25 30.98 -50.22 4.60
C MET A 25 30.86 -50.11 3.08
N PRO A 26 30.32 -51.15 2.42
CA PRO A 26 29.85 -51.02 1.05
C PRO A 26 28.81 -49.93 0.91
N GLN A 27 28.79 -49.24 -0.22
CA GLN A 27 27.90 -48.10 -0.45
C GLN A 27 26.41 -48.38 -0.09
N ALA A 28 25.89 -49.52 -0.53
CA ALA A 28 24.50 -49.89 -0.25
C ALA A 28 24.20 -50.09 1.26
N VAL A 29 25.21 -50.59 2.01
CA VAL A 29 25.08 -50.76 3.46
C VAL A 29 25.16 -49.40 4.17
N ARG A 30 26.08 -48.54 3.75
CA ARG A 30 26.23 -47.19 4.26
C ARG A 30 24.94 -46.37 4.05
N GLN A 31 24.41 -46.42 2.86
CA GLN A 31 23.12 -45.74 2.56
C GLN A 31 21.98 -46.23 3.45
N TYR A 32 21.87 -47.56 3.68
CA TYR A 32 20.89 -48.11 4.61
C TYR A 32 21.13 -47.64 6.07
N MET A 33 22.39 -47.57 6.49
CA MET A 33 22.73 -47.08 7.85
C MET A 33 22.39 -45.59 7.99
N MET A 34 22.67 -44.77 7.02
CA MET A 34 22.27 -43.35 7.03
C MET A 34 20.75 -43.17 7.05
N GLU A 35 19.98 -43.97 6.32
CA GLU A 35 18.53 -43.98 6.42
C GLU A 35 18.05 -44.42 7.85
N SER A 36 18.77 -45.39 8.44
CA SER A 36 18.48 -45.79 9.83
C SER A 36 18.79 -44.68 10.86
N LEU A 37 19.83 -43.86 10.66
CA LEU A 37 20.10 -42.69 11.47
C LEU A 37 18.94 -41.69 11.40
N ALA A 38 18.38 -41.46 10.21
CA ALA A 38 17.21 -40.59 10.03
C ALA A 38 15.97 -41.14 10.76
N ASP A 39 15.69 -42.44 10.62
CA ASP A 39 14.56 -43.10 11.29
C ASP A 39 14.66 -43.02 12.82
N TRP A 40 15.87 -43.03 13.36
CA TRP A 40 16.16 -42.93 14.78
C TRP A 40 16.42 -41.50 15.26
N ARG A 41 16.22 -40.48 14.40
CA ARG A 41 16.38 -39.06 14.69
C ARG A 41 17.80 -38.68 15.20
N MET A 42 18.81 -39.44 14.81
CA MET A 42 20.22 -39.16 15.09
C MET A 42 20.79 -38.18 14.06
N TYR A 43 20.22 -36.99 13.98
CA TYR A 43 20.45 -36.04 12.87
C TYR A 43 21.86 -35.48 12.87
N ASP A 44 22.45 -35.20 14.02
CA ASP A 44 23.85 -34.73 14.11
C ASP A 44 24.79 -35.72 13.46
N ARG A 45 24.66 -36.99 13.81
CA ARG A 45 25.51 -38.05 13.26
C ARG A 45 25.24 -38.27 11.76
N LEU A 46 23.99 -38.19 11.34
CA LEU A 46 23.62 -38.27 9.94
C LEU A 46 24.24 -37.12 9.14
N TYR A 47 24.23 -35.92 9.69
CA TYR A 47 24.80 -34.74 9.07
C TYR A 47 26.33 -34.83 8.92
N GLU A 48 27.03 -35.28 9.99
CA GLU A 48 28.47 -35.57 9.90
C GLU A 48 28.81 -36.57 8.79
N GLN A 49 28.04 -37.66 8.71
CA GLN A 49 28.28 -38.68 7.65
C GLN A 49 27.96 -38.14 6.25
N MET A 50 26.97 -37.24 6.16
CA MET A 50 26.65 -36.57 4.91
C MET A 50 27.79 -35.64 4.44
N GLN A 51 28.39 -34.89 5.35
CA GLN A 51 29.54 -34.02 5.02
C GLN A 51 30.76 -34.84 4.56
N GLU A 52 30.99 -36.01 5.18
CA GLU A 52 32.14 -36.87 4.88
C GLU A 52 31.97 -37.58 3.55
N TYR A 53 30.79 -38.12 3.23
CA TYR A 53 30.57 -38.97 2.04
C TYR A 53 29.81 -38.28 0.90
N GLY A 54 29.28 -37.08 1.12
CA GLY A 54 28.54 -36.29 0.13
C GLY A 54 27.06 -36.68 0.00
N LEU A 55 26.30 -35.75 -0.59
CA LEU A 55 24.85 -35.86 -0.76
C LEU A 55 24.39 -37.04 -1.60
N ASP A 56 25.18 -37.45 -2.56
CA ASP A 56 24.82 -38.52 -3.51
C ASP A 56 24.77 -39.90 -2.83
N GLN A 57 25.40 -40.03 -1.69
CA GLN A 57 25.44 -41.25 -0.93
C GLN A 57 24.25 -41.46 0.01
N ILE A 58 23.40 -40.46 0.12
CA ILE A 58 22.26 -40.44 1.07
C ILE A 58 20.95 -40.67 0.33
N GLY A 59 20.09 -41.52 0.88
CA GLY A 59 18.76 -41.74 0.35
C GLY A 59 17.85 -40.51 0.55
N SER A 60 16.80 -40.39 -0.24
CA SER A 60 15.95 -39.20 -0.24
C SER A 60 15.23 -38.96 1.12
N SER A 61 14.93 -40.00 1.89
CA SER A 61 14.31 -39.84 3.22
C SER A 61 15.30 -39.26 4.24
N ALA A 62 16.57 -39.67 4.16
CA ALA A 62 17.62 -39.12 5.00
C ALA A 62 17.92 -37.66 4.63
N LYS A 63 17.91 -37.30 3.33
CA LYS A 63 18.04 -35.90 2.88
C LYS A 63 16.93 -35.00 3.45
N VAL A 64 15.68 -35.46 3.44
CA VAL A 64 14.57 -34.72 4.04
C VAL A 64 14.76 -34.54 5.57
N ALA A 65 15.19 -35.61 6.24
CA ALA A 65 15.42 -35.55 7.70
C ALA A 65 16.54 -34.54 8.06
N VAL A 66 17.64 -34.52 7.30
CA VAL A 66 18.73 -33.55 7.50
C VAL A 66 18.28 -32.15 7.11
N ALA A 67 17.55 -31.98 6.02
CA ALA A 67 17.05 -30.67 5.61
C ALA A 67 16.12 -30.05 6.67
N THR A 68 15.19 -30.83 7.25
CA THR A 68 14.30 -30.33 8.32
C THR A 68 15.07 -30.03 9.60
N TYR A 69 16.04 -30.87 9.96
CA TYR A 69 16.93 -30.60 11.11
C TYR A 69 17.73 -29.31 10.95
N LEU A 70 18.32 -29.09 9.77
CA LEU A 70 19.06 -27.86 9.47
C LEU A 70 18.15 -26.62 9.44
N LEU A 71 16.91 -26.74 8.96
CA LEU A 71 15.94 -25.66 9.02
C LEU A 71 15.62 -25.25 10.46
N ASP A 72 15.51 -26.22 11.38
CA ASP A 72 15.31 -25.94 12.81
C ASP A 72 16.53 -25.31 13.48
N ALA A 73 17.72 -25.69 13.03
CA ALA A 73 19.00 -25.24 13.62
C ALA A 73 19.50 -23.90 13.05
N MET A 74 18.80 -23.28 12.08
CA MET A 74 19.30 -22.13 11.30
C MET A 74 19.44 -20.81 12.09
N GLU A 75 18.88 -20.67 13.27
CA GLU A 75 19.12 -19.47 14.10
C GLU A 75 20.60 -19.20 14.39
N GLU A 76 21.48 -20.20 14.20
CA GLU A 76 22.91 -20.15 14.54
C GLU A 76 23.86 -20.27 13.33
N ARG A 77 23.37 -20.46 12.07
CA ARG A 77 24.25 -20.85 10.94
C ARG A 77 24.17 -19.91 9.74
N GLU A 78 25.36 -19.49 9.26
CA GLU A 78 25.57 -18.72 8.02
C GLU A 78 25.46 -19.56 6.70
N GLN A 79 25.04 -20.83 6.74
CA GLN A 79 25.19 -21.78 5.63
C GLN A 79 23.89 -22.02 4.85
N ASP A 80 23.32 -20.98 4.27
CA ASP A 80 22.14 -21.05 3.39
C ASP A 80 22.31 -21.94 2.15
N GLU A 81 23.52 -22.03 1.61
CA GLU A 81 23.80 -22.73 0.35
C GLU A 81 23.65 -24.26 0.48
N GLU A 82 24.11 -24.83 1.57
CA GLU A 82 24.03 -26.27 1.82
C GLU A 82 22.59 -26.73 2.03
N LEU A 83 21.80 -25.95 2.77
CA LEU A 83 20.39 -26.22 2.98
C LEU A 83 19.62 -26.15 1.65
N LEU A 84 19.90 -25.13 0.83
CA LEU A 84 19.29 -25.00 -0.49
C LEU A 84 19.60 -26.21 -1.36
N LEU A 85 20.85 -26.70 -1.36
CA LEU A 85 21.27 -27.88 -2.10
C LEU A 85 20.58 -29.16 -1.61
N LEU A 86 20.41 -29.31 -0.30
CA LEU A 86 19.69 -30.43 0.30
C LEU A 86 18.19 -30.42 -0.09
N CYS A 87 17.53 -29.29 0.03
CA CYS A 87 16.12 -29.16 -0.30
C CYS A 87 15.88 -29.37 -1.81
N THR A 88 16.69 -28.77 -2.68
CA THR A 88 16.58 -28.98 -4.15
C THR A 88 16.83 -30.43 -4.55
N SER A 89 17.80 -31.09 -3.90
CA SER A 89 18.04 -32.53 -4.11
C SER A 89 16.85 -33.39 -3.68
N ALA A 90 16.13 -33.00 -2.63
CA ALA A 90 14.91 -33.68 -2.18
C ALA A 90 13.70 -33.36 -3.08
N PHE A 91 13.61 -32.18 -3.66
CA PHE A 91 12.56 -31.78 -4.62
C PHE A 91 12.56 -32.63 -5.89
N LEU A 92 13.71 -33.14 -6.32
CA LEU A 92 13.82 -34.08 -7.45
C LEU A 92 13.04 -35.38 -7.20
N ASN A 93 12.73 -35.71 -5.97
CA ASN A 93 12.02 -36.95 -5.64
C ASN A 93 10.57 -36.66 -5.25
N LYS A 94 9.64 -36.97 -6.14
CA LYS A 94 8.18 -36.78 -5.97
C LYS A 94 7.60 -37.33 -4.68
N LYS A 95 8.28 -38.26 -4.03
CA LYS A 95 7.79 -38.87 -2.77
C LYS A 95 8.06 -37.98 -1.55
N TYR A 96 9.06 -37.11 -1.61
CA TYR A 96 9.58 -36.36 -0.45
C TYR A 96 9.45 -34.84 -0.59
N ASN A 97 9.20 -34.32 -1.80
CA ASN A 97 9.05 -32.88 -2.01
C ASN A 97 7.93 -32.27 -1.17
N ASP A 98 6.77 -32.95 -1.10
CA ASP A 98 5.62 -32.51 -0.32
C ASP A 98 5.93 -32.38 1.19
N ARG A 99 6.81 -33.23 1.72
CA ARG A 99 7.20 -33.18 3.14
C ARG A 99 8.03 -31.94 3.47
N ILE A 100 8.97 -31.57 2.60
CA ILE A 100 9.76 -30.34 2.79
C ILE A 100 8.87 -29.12 2.67
N LEU A 101 8.04 -29.05 1.65
CA LEU A 101 7.10 -27.93 1.46
C LEU A 101 6.14 -27.80 2.64
N GLN A 102 5.60 -28.90 3.12
CA GLN A 102 4.73 -28.93 4.30
C GLN A 102 5.49 -28.45 5.55
N TYR A 103 6.73 -28.91 5.76
CA TYR A 103 7.54 -28.46 6.87
C TYR A 103 7.78 -26.94 6.82
N LEU A 104 8.15 -26.40 5.67
CA LEU A 104 8.37 -24.96 5.46
C LEU A 104 7.09 -24.16 5.73
N SER A 105 5.94 -24.68 5.35
CA SER A 105 4.65 -24.00 5.54
C SER A 105 4.16 -24.04 7.00
N ASP A 106 4.31 -25.18 7.67
CA ASP A 106 3.66 -25.43 8.95
C ASP A 106 4.56 -25.15 10.16
N PHE A 107 5.86 -25.38 10.05
CA PHE A 107 6.77 -25.41 11.19
C PHE A 107 7.94 -24.42 11.11
N TYR A 108 8.39 -24.07 9.91
CA TYR A 108 9.56 -23.20 9.78
C TYR A 108 9.30 -21.79 10.31
N SER A 109 10.15 -21.30 11.21
CA SER A 109 10.09 -19.97 11.82
C SER A 109 11.30 -19.07 11.52
N GLY A 110 12.20 -19.53 10.67
CA GLY A 110 13.41 -18.81 10.28
C GLY A 110 13.17 -17.65 9.32
N PRO A 111 14.26 -17.07 8.76
CA PRO A 111 14.19 -15.90 7.89
C PRO A 111 13.31 -16.09 6.65
N VAL A 112 12.57 -15.04 6.28
CA VAL A 112 11.71 -15.01 5.08
C VAL A 112 12.54 -15.21 3.82
N GLU A 113 13.77 -14.69 3.78
CA GLU A 113 14.71 -14.80 2.67
C GLU A 113 15.02 -16.26 2.33
N THR A 114 15.17 -17.11 3.34
CA THR A 114 15.40 -18.55 3.14
C THR A 114 14.18 -19.20 2.50
N MET A 115 12.97 -18.89 3.00
CA MET A 115 11.72 -19.40 2.40
C MET A 115 11.57 -18.93 0.95
N LEU A 116 11.93 -17.69 0.64
CA LEU A 116 11.91 -17.14 -0.72
C LEU A 116 12.84 -17.88 -1.67
N ARG A 117 14.06 -18.18 -1.22
CA ARG A 117 15.03 -18.96 -2.01
C ARG A 117 14.52 -20.36 -2.29
N LEU A 118 13.96 -21.02 -1.27
CA LEU A 118 13.41 -22.37 -1.41
C LEU A 118 12.12 -22.39 -2.24
N TRP A 119 11.29 -21.38 -2.14
CA TRP A 119 10.13 -21.20 -3.02
C TRP A 119 10.53 -21.08 -4.48
N ARG A 120 11.54 -20.24 -4.81
CA ARG A 120 12.06 -20.12 -6.18
C ARG A 120 12.60 -21.45 -6.69
N ALA A 121 13.39 -22.16 -5.88
CA ALA A 121 13.87 -23.49 -6.23
C ALA A 121 12.72 -24.48 -6.47
N ALA A 122 11.66 -24.43 -5.67
CA ALA A 122 10.49 -25.27 -5.86
C ALA A 122 9.72 -24.96 -7.16
N GLN A 123 9.69 -23.68 -7.58
CA GLN A 123 9.09 -23.28 -8.87
C GLN A 123 9.85 -23.88 -10.05
N ASP A 124 11.18 -23.95 -10.00
CA ASP A 124 12.00 -24.57 -11.04
C ASP A 124 11.66 -26.07 -11.26
N PHE A 125 11.07 -26.71 -10.26
CA PHE A 125 10.59 -28.11 -10.32
C PHE A 125 9.07 -28.23 -10.53
N GLU A 126 8.37 -27.12 -10.81
CA GLU A 126 6.91 -27.09 -11.01
C GLU A 126 6.12 -27.70 -9.84
N LEU A 127 6.58 -27.50 -8.61
CA LEU A 127 5.94 -28.01 -7.41
C LEU A 127 4.76 -27.15 -6.99
N ARG A 128 3.79 -27.78 -6.30
CA ARG A 128 2.68 -27.05 -5.70
C ARG A 128 3.12 -26.33 -4.43
N THR A 129 3.29 -25.01 -4.50
CA THR A 129 3.87 -24.17 -3.43
C THR A 129 2.87 -23.25 -2.74
N ARG A 130 1.58 -23.41 -2.97
CA ARG A 130 0.53 -22.51 -2.48
C ARG A 130 0.58 -22.28 -0.96
N ASP A 131 0.75 -23.32 -0.17
CA ASP A 131 0.74 -23.23 1.30
C ASP A 131 2.01 -22.53 1.79
N LEU A 132 3.15 -22.76 1.11
CA LEU A 132 4.38 -22.02 1.37
C LEU A 132 4.26 -20.54 0.98
N GLU A 133 3.64 -20.22 -0.14
CA GLU A 133 3.36 -18.84 -0.57
C GLU A 133 2.49 -18.11 0.43
N GLU A 134 1.46 -18.77 0.94
CA GLU A 134 0.58 -18.24 1.99
C GLU A 134 1.40 -17.88 3.24
N ARG A 135 2.22 -18.81 3.69
CA ARG A 135 3.09 -18.60 4.86
C ARG A 135 4.07 -17.45 4.68
N ILE A 136 4.71 -17.35 3.51
CA ILE A 136 5.64 -16.25 3.18
C ILE A 136 4.88 -14.90 3.20
N LEU A 137 3.73 -14.83 2.53
CA LEU A 137 2.93 -13.60 2.49
C LEU A 137 2.44 -13.19 3.88
N GLU A 138 2.00 -14.14 4.71
CA GLU A 138 1.63 -13.86 6.10
C GLU A 138 2.81 -13.26 6.89
N GLN A 139 3.99 -13.84 6.82
CA GLN A 139 5.16 -13.31 7.51
C GLN A 139 5.55 -11.92 6.99
N MET A 140 5.49 -11.71 5.67
CA MET A 140 5.76 -10.40 5.06
C MET A 140 4.76 -9.32 5.50
N LEU A 141 3.51 -9.67 5.80
CA LEU A 141 2.51 -8.72 6.31
C LEU A 141 2.84 -8.19 7.72
N TYR A 142 3.62 -8.95 8.51
CA TYR A 142 4.04 -8.57 9.88
C TYR A 142 5.41 -7.90 9.94
N THR A 143 6.13 -7.81 8.83
CA THR A 143 7.46 -7.21 8.73
C THR A 143 7.45 -6.01 7.77
N ASP A 144 8.58 -5.30 7.66
CA ASP A 144 8.76 -4.30 6.59
C ASP A 144 8.84 -5.03 5.24
N MET A 145 7.68 -5.15 4.60
CA MET A 145 7.48 -5.91 3.37
C MET A 145 8.22 -5.27 2.19
N ASP A 146 9.12 -6.04 1.56
CA ASP A 146 9.60 -5.71 0.21
C ASP A 146 8.45 -5.91 -0.80
N LEU A 147 7.90 -4.79 -1.28
CA LEU A 147 6.75 -4.80 -2.18
C LEU A 147 7.02 -5.51 -3.51
N MET A 148 8.26 -5.53 -4.00
CA MET A 148 8.60 -6.19 -5.27
C MET A 148 8.63 -7.70 -5.10
N GLN A 149 9.25 -8.20 -4.03
CA GLN A 149 9.24 -9.61 -3.69
C GLN A 149 7.83 -10.12 -3.38
N ALA A 150 7.06 -9.34 -2.61
CA ALA A 150 5.66 -9.66 -2.31
C ALA A 150 4.81 -9.75 -3.58
N LEU A 151 5.03 -8.87 -4.56
CA LEU A 151 4.31 -8.88 -5.83
C LEU A 151 4.57 -10.16 -6.64
N GLU A 152 5.83 -10.62 -6.68
CA GLU A 152 6.23 -11.86 -7.37
C GLU A 152 5.46 -13.07 -6.83
N ILE A 153 5.49 -13.27 -5.52
CA ILE A 153 4.81 -14.38 -4.85
C ILE A 153 3.30 -14.25 -4.93
N PHE A 154 2.81 -13.04 -4.69
CA PHE A 154 1.37 -12.77 -4.66
C PHE A 154 0.70 -13.04 -6.01
N ALA A 155 1.38 -12.75 -7.13
CA ALA A 155 0.85 -13.05 -8.45
C ALA A 155 0.58 -14.55 -8.60
N HIS A 156 1.55 -15.40 -8.25
CA HIS A 156 1.41 -16.86 -8.31
C HIS A 156 0.36 -17.38 -7.31
N TYR A 157 0.40 -16.91 -6.08
CA TYR A 157 -0.58 -17.26 -5.04
C TYR A 157 -2.02 -16.93 -5.45
N TYR A 158 -2.23 -15.75 -6.04
CA TYR A 158 -3.55 -15.33 -6.51
C TYR A 158 -4.07 -16.20 -7.66
N GLU A 159 -3.22 -16.55 -8.61
CA GLU A 159 -3.54 -17.44 -9.74
C GLU A 159 -3.86 -18.87 -9.28
N SER A 160 -3.16 -19.36 -8.26
CA SER A 160 -3.39 -20.68 -7.66
C SER A 160 -4.67 -20.76 -6.79
N GLY A 161 -5.43 -19.65 -6.69
CA GLY A 161 -6.68 -19.58 -5.92
C GLY A 161 -6.46 -19.36 -4.43
N GLY A 162 -5.57 -18.43 -4.08
CA GLY A 162 -5.23 -18.07 -2.69
C GLY A 162 -6.43 -17.69 -1.82
N GLN A 163 -6.24 -17.77 -0.51
CA GLN A 163 -7.26 -17.45 0.48
C GLN A 163 -7.70 -15.99 0.40
N GLU A 164 -8.99 -15.76 0.46
CA GLU A 164 -9.63 -14.45 0.33
C GLU A 164 -9.08 -13.40 1.31
N LEU A 165 -8.79 -13.82 2.54
CA LEU A 165 -8.32 -12.95 3.61
C LEU A 165 -6.90 -12.44 3.31
N ILE A 166 -6.00 -13.32 2.92
CA ILE A 166 -4.62 -12.98 2.55
C ILE A 166 -4.60 -12.10 1.30
N VAL A 167 -5.39 -12.46 0.28
CA VAL A 167 -5.53 -11.62 -0.92
C VAL A 167 -5.96 -10.20 -0.55
N LEU A 168 -6.97 -10.05 0.31
CA LEU A 168 -7.43 -8.73 0.73
C LEU A 168 -6.36 -7.98 1.53
N ALA A 169 -5.65 -8.66 2.44
CA ALA A 169 -4.59 -8.06 3.24
C ALA A 169 -3.45 -7.53 2.36
N VAL A 170 -2.94 -8.34 1.44
CA VAL A 170 -1.84 -7.97 0.54
C VAL A 170 -2.22 -6.78 -0.36
N ILE A 171 -3.36 -6.83 -1.06
CA ILE A 171 -3.79 -5.71 -1.91
C ILE A 171 -4.02 -4.43 -1.10
N THR A 172 -4.39 -4.56 0.18
CA THR A 172 -4.54 -3.41 1.10
C THR A 172 -3.21 -2.74 1.37
N VAL A 173 -2.16 -3.51 1.68
CA VAL A 173 -0.82 -2.97 1.91
C VAL A 173 -0.31 -2.23 0.68
N PHE A 174 -0.48 -2.80 -0.52
CA PHE A 174 -0.14 -2.10 -1.77
C PHE A 174 -0.93 -0.80 -1.95
N ALA A 175 -2.24 -0.82 -1.69
CA ALA A 175 -3.08 0.36 -1.80
C ALA A 175 -2.67 1.45 -0.79
N GLN A 176 -2.37 1.09 0.46
CA GLN A 176 -1.90 2.04 1.48
C GLN A 176 -0.55 2.66 1.10
N ASN A 177 0.43 1.87 0.65
CA ASN A 177 1.72 2.38 0.21
C ASN A 177 1.60 3.33 -1.00
N TYR A 178 0.62 3.11 -1.88
CA TYR A 178 0.31 4.01 -2.99
C TYR A 178 -0.06 5.43 -2.53
N PHE A 179 -0.67 5.58 -1.36
CA PHE A 179 -0.99 6.89 -0.80
C PHE A 179 0.15 7.49 0.03
N VAL A 180 0.83 6.67 0.83
CA VAL A 180 1.84 7.14 1.79
C VAL A 180 3.18 7.47 1.13
N LYS A 181 3.62 6.64 0.17
CA LYS A 181 4.95 6.76 -0.46
C LYS A 181 4.90 7.32 -1.88
N GLU A 182 3.73 7.73 -2.37
CA GLU A 182 3.49 8.10 -3.79
C GLU A 182 3.98 7.05 -4.80
N ALA A 183 4.26 5.85 -4.34
CA ALA A 183 4.70 4.75 -5.17
C ALA A 183 3.64 4.38 -6.20
N ALA A 184 4.04 4.09 -7.43
CA ALA A 184 3.09 3.65 -8.44
C ALA A 184 2.41 2.34 -8.04
N LEU A 185 1.08 2.27 -8.07
CA LEU A 185 0.35 1.03 -7.82
C LEU A 185 0.61 0.04 -8.96
N PRO A 186 1.12 -1.18 -8.71
CA PRO A 186 1.37 -2.17 -9.74
C PRO A 186 0.09 -2.47 -10.54
N LYS A 187 0.22 -2.55 -11.89
CA LYS A 187 -0.92 -2.80 -12.78
C LYS A 187 -1.70 -4.07 -12.43
N GLN A 188 -1.00 -5.11 -11.99
CA GLN A 188 -1.59 -6.38 -11.57
C GLN A 188 -2.48 -6.19 -10.33
N ILE A 189 -1.99 -5.49 -9.31
CA ILE A 189 -2.75 -5.17 -8.09
C ILE A 189 -4.00 -4.36 -8.43
N LEU A 190 -3.84 -3.32 -9.25
CA LEU A 190 -4.99 -2.52 -9.70
C LEU A 190 -6.01 -3.36 -10.48
N ALA A 191 -5.56 -4.29 -11.34
CA ALA A 191 -6.45 -5.19 -12.07
C ALA A 191 -7.24 -6.12 -11.12
N ILE A 192 -6.59 -6.61 -10.07
CA ILE A 192 -7.24 -7.44 -9.03
C ILE A 192 -8.30 -6.61 -8.29
N ILE A 193 -7.95 -5.40 -7.84
CA ILE A 193 -8.90 -4.49 -7.17
C ILE A 193 -10.11 -4.21 -8.06
N ARG A 194 -9.90 -3.88 -9.35
CA ARG A 194 -10.97 -3.65 -10.33
C ARG A 194 -11.88 -4.87 -10.49
N ARG A 195 -11.30 -6.07 -10.69
CA ARG A 195 -12.06 -7.31 -10.85
C ARG A 195 -12.90 -7.61 -9.60
N ARG A 196 -12.34 -7.37 -8.41
CA ARG A 196 -13.05 -7.57 -7.14
C ARG A 196 -14.22 -6.59 -7.00
N TYR A 197 -14.00 -5.32 -7.31
CA TYR A 197 -15.04 -4.30 -7.30
C TYR A 197 -16.19 -4.67 -8.26
N GLN A 198 -15.87 -5.02 -9.51
CA GLN A 198 -16.86 -5.42 -10.52
C GLN A 198 -17.64 -6.68 -10.15
N SER A 199 -17.03 -7.62 -9.43
CA SER A 199 -17.69 -8.84 -8.95
C SER A 199 -18.45 -8.65 -7.63
N GLY A 200 -18.55 -7.44 -7.10
CA GLY A 200 -19.23 -7.13 -5.84
C GLY A 200 -18.54 -7.68 -4.59
N LYS A 201 -17.28 -8.13 -4.71
CA LYS A 201 -16.51 -8.60 -3.56
C LYS A 201 -16.15 -7.44 -2.64
N LYS A 202 -16.13 -7.72 -1.33
CA LYS A 202 -15.78 -6.73 -0.31
C LYS A 202 -14.37 -6.16 -0.54
N LEU A 203 -14.28 -4.83 -0.53
CA LEU A 203 -13.04 -4.04 -0.54
C LEU A 203 -13.02 -3.11 0.67
N ASN A 204 -11.84 -2.87 1.22
CA ASN A 204 -11.66 -1.83 2.23
C ASN A 204 -11.47 -0.44 1.60
N ASP A 205 -11.46 0.57 2.42
CA ASP A 205 -11.38 1.97 1.97
C ASP A 205 -10.08 2.26 1.23
N ALA A 206 -8.94 1.70 1.64
CA ALA A 206 -7.67 1.90 0.95
C ALA A 206 -7.73 1.38 -0.50
N CYS A 207 -8.28 0.20 -0.73
CA CYS A 207 -8.46 -0.36 -2.08
C CYS A 207 -9.46 0.44 -2.91
N LYS A 208 -10.57 0.89 -2.30
CA LYS A 208 -11.57 1.75 -2.97
C LYS A 208 -10.97 3.08 -3.39
N LEU A 209 -10.20 3.72 -2.49
CA LEU A 209 -9.50 4.97 -2.78
C LEU A 209 -8.43 4.80 -3.85
N ALA A 210 -7.67 3.70 -3.82
CA ALA A 210 -6.70 3.39 -4.86
C ALA A 210 -7.38 3.22 -6.22
N LEU A 211 -8.54 2.58 -6.26
CA LEU A 211 -9.36 2.46 -7.46
C LEU A 211 -9.82 3.83 -7.95
N LEU A 212 -10.37 4.66 -7.07
CA LEU A 212 -10.82 6.01 -7.39
C LEU A 212 -9.66 6.89 -7.90
N LYS A 213 -8.51 6.89 -7.20
CA LYS A 213 -7.30 7.61 -7.63
C LYS A 213 -6.80 7.13 -9.00
N SER A 214 -6.99 5.85 -9.35
CA SER A 214 -6.60 5.31 -10.66
C SER A 214 -7.37 5.91 -11.83
N PHE A 215 -8.51 6.54 -11.58
CA PHE A 215 -9.28 7.28 -12.58
C PHE A 215 -8.84 8.74 -12.73
N SER A 216 -7.96 9.23 -11.83
CA SER A 216 -7.43 10.59 -11.91
C SER A 216 -6.43 10.73 -13.08
N GLY A 217 -6.43 11.89 -13.72
CA GLY A 217 -5.55 12.16 -14.87
C GLY A 217 -6.03 11.58 -16.20
N MET A 218 -7.17 10.90 -16.25
CA MET A 218 -7.80 10.48 -17.49
C MET A 218 -8.62 11.65 -18.05
N SER A 219 -8.39 11.99 -19.33
CA SER A 219 -9.09 13.10 -20.00
C SER A 219 -10.60 12.87 -20.13
N SER A 220 -11.02 11.60 -20.24
CA SER A 220 -12.43 11.18 -20.18
C SER A 220 -12.54 9.76 -19.69
N LEU A 221 -13.52 9.50 -18.85
CA LEU A 221 -13.84 8.16 -18.37
C LEU A 221 -14.84 7.48 -19.31
N GLN A 222 -14.65 6.18 -19.55
CA GLN A 222 -15.67 5.33 -20.14
C GLN A 222 -16.86 5.21 -19.17
N GLU A 223 -18.05 4.91 -19.68
CA GLU A 223 -19.28 4.91 -18.87
C GLU A 223 -19.18 4.03 -17.60
N ALA A 224 -18.73 2.79 -17.71
CA ALA A 224 -18.54 1.92 -16.56
C ALA A 224 -17.48 2.43 -15.54
N GLN A 225 -16.47 3.15 -16.01
CA GLN A 225 -15.48 3.78 -15.14
C GLN A 225 -16.07 5.02 -14.44
N TYR A 226 -16.87 5.78 -15.18
CA TYR A 226 -17.58 6.92 -14.63
C TYR A 226 -18.55 6.50 -13.53
N GLU A 227 -19.39 5.48 -13.77
CA GLU A 227 -20.31 4.94 -12.78
C GLU A 227 -19.58 4.44 -11.52
N ALA A 228 -18.47 3.71 -11.69
CA ALA A 228 -17.67 3.24 -10.57
C ALA A 228 -17.06 4.41 -9.76
N ALA A 229 -16.53 5.42 -10.46
CA ALA A 229 -15.98 6.62 -9.82
C ALA A 229 -17.08 7.43 -9.12
N ASP A 230 -18.27 7.52 -9.71
CA ASP A 230 -19.42 8.21 -9.15
C ASP A 230 -19.87 7.59 -7.82
N VAL A 231 -20.03 6.27 -7.78
CA VAL A 231 -20.39 5.55 -6.56
C VAL A 231 -19.33 5.72 -5.46
N LEU A 232 -18.05 5.58 -5.82
CA LEU A 232 -16.96 5.75 -4.86
C LEU A 232 -16.86 7.19 -4.34
N LEU A 233 -17.01 8.19 -5.21
CA LEU A 233 -17.03 9.59 -4.80
C LEU A 233 -18.18 9.89 -3.86
N ALA A 234 -19.40 9.41 -4.14
CA ALA A 234 -20.55 9.56 -3.25
C ALA A 234 -20.25 9.02 -1.85
N GLU A 235 -19.57 7.86 -1.77
CA GLU A 235 -19.22 7.28 -0.48
C GLU A 235 -18.20 8.14 0.30
N PHE A 236 -17.15 8.64 -0.36
CA PHE A 236 -16.07 9.36 0.32
C PHE A 236 -16.39 10.83 0.60
N THR A 237 -17.09 11.50 -0.30
CA THR A 237 -17.58 12.87 -0.04
C THR A 237 -18.61 12.88 1.09
N GLY A 238 -19.50 11.90 1.16
CA GLY A 238 -20.44 11.73 2.27
C GLY A 238 -19.77 11.51 3.62
N ARG A 239 -18.52 11.04 3.65
CA ARG A 239 -17.71 10.91 4.86
C ARG A 239 -16.80 12.12 5.13
N ASN A 240 -16.92 13.17 4.34
CA ASN A 240 -16.06 14.36 4.43
C ASN A 240 -14.56 14.08 4.29
N MET A 241 -14.18 13.16 3.42
CA MET A 241 -12.79 12.80 3.16
C MET A 241 -12.25 13.56 1.95
N ASN A 242 -11.12 14.24 2.14
CA ASN A 242 -10.46 15.07 1.15
C ASN A 242 -9.18 14.41 0.62
N PHE A 243 -8.97 14.48 -0.70
CA PHE A 243 -7.75 13.97 -1.33
C PHE A 243 -7.32 14.89 -2.48
N SER A 244 -6.04 15.22 -2.55
CA SER A 244 -5.46 16.11 -3.57
C SER A 244 -5.72 15.65 -5.02
N PHE A 245 -5.90 14.34 -5.24
CA PHE A 245 -6.16 13.83 -6.58
C PHE A 245 -7.57 14.16 -7.12
N TYR A 246 -8.49 14.65 -6.31
CA TYR A 246 -9.83 15.04 -6.75
C TYR A 246 -9.81 16.07 -7.88
N LYS A 247 -8.88 17.01 -7.85
CA LYS A 247 -8.72 18.01 -8.93
C LYS A 247 -8.42 17.40 -10.30
N ARG A 248 -7.90 16.16 -10.34
CA ARG A 248 -7.52 15.45 -11.56
C ARG A 248 -8.56 14.43 -12.03
N LEU A 249 -9.70 14.34 -11.38
CA LEU A 249 -10.80 13.48 -11.80
C LEU A 249 -11.55 14.08 -13.03
N ASP A 250 -12.38 13.25 -13.66
CA ASP A 250 -13.25 13.69 -14.76
C ASP A 250 -14.04 14.95 -14.35
N ARG A 251 -14.01 15.98 -15.22
CA ARG A 251 -14.62 17.28 -14.94
C ARG A 251 -16.10 17.20 -14.55
N ARG A 252 -16.85 16.26 -15.11
CA ARG A 252 -18.26 16.03 -14.80
C ARG A 252 -18.46 15.61 -13.33
N LEU A 253 -17.55 14.76 -12.82
CA LEU A 253 -17.57 14.34 -11.42
C LEU A 253 -17.15 15.48 -10.48
N VAL A 254 -16.09 16.22 -10.86
CA VAL A 254 -15.64 17.38 -10.09
C VAL A 254 -16.76 18.42 -9.94
N GLN A 255 -17.50 18.66 -11.00
CA GLN A 255 -18.66 19.57 -10.98
C GLN A 255 -19.84 19.00 -10.18
N LYS A 256 -20.20 17.72 -10.41
CA LYS A 256 -21.32 17.06 -9.73
C LYS A 256 -21.18 17.06 -8.20
N TYR A 257 -19.96 16.83 -7.70
CA TYR A 257 -19.67 16.74 -6.26
C TYR A 257 -19.11 18.04 -5.67
N HIS A 258 -19.07 19.13 -6.45
CA HIS A 258 -18.53 20.42 -5.99
C HIS A 258 -17.16 20.28 -5.33
N LEU A 259 -16.26 19.51 -5.96
CA LEU A 259 -14.91 19.22 -5.42
C LEU A 259 -13.93 20.41 -5.55
N TYR A 260 -14.44 21.60 -5.66
CA TYR A 260 -13.69 22.86 -5.68
C TYR A 260 -14.52 23.96 -5.04
N ASP A 261 -13.83 24.97 -4.58
CA ASP A 261 -14.49 26.19 -4.14
C ASP A 261 -13.84 27.41 -4.77
N LYS A 262 -14.60 28.48 -4.84
CA LYS A 262 -14.15 29.78 -5.32
C LYS A 262 -13.83 30.65 -4.12
N ILE A 263 -12.54 30.84 -3.83
CA ILE A 263 -12.06 31.62 -2.71
C ILE A 263 -11.66 33.00 -3.17
N TYR A 264 -11.93 34.01 -2.34
CA TYR A 264 -11.63 35.40 -2.60
C TYR A 264 -10.60 35.90 -1.60
N VAL A 265 -9.50 36.47 -2.11
CA VAL A 265 -8.53 37.21 -1.29
C VAL A 265 -8.88 38.68 -1.38
N GLU A 266 -9.24 39.26 -0.26
CA GLU A 266 -9.57 40.68 -0.13
C GLU A 266 -8.45 41.43 0.56
N HIS A 267 -8.02 42.56 -0.01
CA HIS A 267 -7.08 43.48 0.60
C HIS A 267 -7.63 44.91 0.60
N ARG A 268 -7.53 45.59 1.75
CA ARG A 268 -8.06 46.95 1.90
C ARG A 268 -6.90 47.93 2.13
N THR A 269 -6.77 48.88 1.23
CA THR A 269 -5.76 49.92 1.31
C THR A 269 -6.20 51.17 0.52
N ASN A 270 -5.33 52.16 0.44
CA ASN A 270 -5.59 53.37 -0.33
C ASN A 270 -5.86 53.02 -1.81
N PRO A 271 -6.95 53.51 -2.43
CA PRO A 271 -7.32 53.17 -3.82
C PRO A 271 -6.29 53.61 -4.88
N LYS A 272 -5.34 54.44 -4.51
CA LYS A 272 -4.27 54.93 -5.38
C LYS A 272 -3.01 54.05 -5.36
N LYS A 273 -2.97 53.04 -4.51
CA LYS A 273 -1.87 52.09 -4.47
C LYS A 273 -1.99 51.05 -5.56
N HIS A 274 -0.87 50.59 -6.06
CA HIS A 274 -0.77 49.38 -6.85
C HIS A 274 -0.65 48.20 -5.89
N VAL A 275 -1.50 47.18 -6.06
CA VAL A 275 -1.55 46.02 -5.17
C VAL A 275 -1.33 44.79 -5.98
N VAL A 276 -0.32 44.01 -5.61
CA VAL A 276 0.06 42.77 -6.27
C VAL A 276 -0.04 41.62 -5.28
N LEU A 277 -0.73 40.57 -5.68
CA LEU A 277 -0.80 39.30 -4.95
C LEU A 277 0.27 38.37 -5.47
N HIS A 278 1.09 37.86 -4.58
CA HIS A 278 2.09 36.84 -4.84
C HIS A 278 1.56 35.53 -4.25
N TYR A 279 1.45 34.48 -5.04
CA TYR A 279 0.91 33.20 -4.59
C TYR A 279 1.69 32.01 -5.16
N SER A 280 1.71 30.92 -4.39
CA SER A 280 2.27 29.63 -4.79
C SER A 280 1.28 28.53 -4.44
N ARG A 281 1.11 27.56 -5.32
CA ARG A 281 0.31 26.35 -5.12
C ARG A 281 1.22 25.18 -4.74
N ASP A 282 0.66 24.11 -4.16
CA ASP A 282 1.41 22.91 -3.78
C ASP A 282 2.31 22.37 -4.92
N GLU A 283 1.88 22.47 -6.16
CA GLU A 283 2.60 21.97 -7.32
C GLU A 283 3.71 22.92 -7.82
N ASP A 284 3.73 24.19 -7.38
CA ASP A 284 4.71 25.21 -7.79
C ASP A 284 5.98 25.17 -6.93
N GLY A 285 5.94 24.46 -5.79
CA GLY A 285 7.04 24.43 -4.83
C GLY A 285 7.30 25.79 -4.21
N GLU A 286 8.54 26.30 -4.37
CA GLU A 286 8.93 27.62 -3.86
C GLU A 286 8.70 28.77 -4.87
N GLN A 287 8.17 28.48 -6.05
CA GLN A 287 7.95 29.49 -7.07
C GLN A 287 6.64 30.25 -6.80
N PHE A 288 6.72 31.58 -6.69
CA PHE A 288 5.57 32.46 -6.56
C PHE A 288 5.17 33.05 -7.92
N HIS A 289 3.88 33.04 -8.19
CA HIS A 289 3.24 33.74 -9.28
C HIS A 289 2.78 35.11 -8.81
N GLU A 290 2.72 36.08 -9.70
CA GLU A 290 2.29 37.45 -9.41
C GLU A 290 1.02 37.78 -10.19
N VAL A 291 0.08 38.46 -9.54
CA VAL A 291 -1.13 38.95 -10.17
C VAL A 291 -1.52 40.31 -9.60
N ASP A 292 -1.83 41.25 -10.50
CA ASP A 292 -2.34 42.57 -10.11
C ASP A 292 -3.77 42.44 -9.58
N MET A 293 -3.98 42.86 -8.33
CA MET A 293 -5.30 42.82 -7.73
C MET A 293 -6.15 44.01 -8.20
N PRO A 294 -7.31 43.77 -8.84
CA PRO A 294 -8.20 44.86 -9.25
C PRO A 294 -8.82 45.57 -8.02
N ASN A 295 -8.84 46.90 -8.06
CA ASN A 295 -9.61 47.69 -7.11
C ASN A 295 -11.10 47.63 -7.48
N VAL A 296 -11.87 46.78 -6.80
CA VAL A 296 -13.28 46.57 -7.11
C VAL A 296 -14.19 47.66 -6.56
N TYR A 297 -13.79 48.32 -5.43
CA TYR A 297 -14.53 49.43 -4.87
C TYR A 297 -13.71 50.17 -3.77
N ALA A 298 -13.53 51.46 -3.91
CA ALA A 298 -13.04 52.39 -2.86
C ALA A 298 -11.84 51.91 -2.02
N GLY A 299 -10.85 51.28 -2.63
CA GLY A 299 -9.67 50.72 -1.96
C GLY A 299 -9.85 49.30 -1.47
N ILE A 300 -10.86 48.60 -1.96
CA ILE A 300 -11.01 47.15 -1.77
C ILE A 300 -10.48 46.47 -3.04
N PHE A 301 -9.42 45.72 -2.90
CA PHE A 301 -8.78 44.95 -3.91
C PHE A 301 -9.15 43.49 -3.71
N VAL A 302 -9.51 42.78 -4.78
CA VAL A 302 -9.99 41.37 -4.69
C VAL A 302 -9.38 40.55 -5.80
N GLU A 303 -8.82 39.39 -5.43
CA GLU A 303 -8.43 38.36 -6.38
C GLU A 303 -9.19 37.07 -6.06
N THR A 304 -9.40 36.24 -7.08
CA THR A 304 -10.24 35.05 -6.98
C THR A 304 -9.45 33.80 -7.34
N PHE A 305 -9.51 32.79 -6.51
CA PHE A 305 -8.94 31.49 -6.76
C PHE A 305 -10.02 30.40 -6.82
N VAL A 306 -9.84 29.46 -7.76
CA VAL A 306 -10.50 28.17 -7.70
C VAL A 306 -9.54 27.21 -7.00
N VAL A 307 -9.93 26.71 -5.83
CA VAL A 307 -9.12 25.81 -4.98
C VAL A 307 -9.87 24.49 -4.87
N PHE A 308 -9.16 23.42 -5.14
CA PHE A 308 -9.72 22.08 -5.04
C PHE A 308 -9.51 21.49 -3.64
N PHE A 309 -10.26 20.44 -3.33
CA PHE A 309 -10.12 19.73 -2.07
C PHE A 309 -8.69 19.27 -1.81
N GLY A 310 -8.18 19.57 -0.59
CA GLY A 310 -6.85 19.24 -0.17
C GLY A 310 -5.74 20.07 -0.82
N GLU A 311 -6.08 21.08 -1.61
CA GLU A 311 -5.09 22.01 -2.19
C GLU A 311 -4.81 23.15 -1.20
N GLU A 312 -3.54 23.54 -1.06
CA GLU A 312 -3.09 24.70 -0.30
C GLU A 312 -2.54 25.76 -1.25
N ILE A 313 -2.87 27.02 -0.98
CA ILE A 313 -2.27 28.19 -1.62
C ILE A 313 -1.60 29.01 -0.54
N GLN A 314 -0.31 29.26 -0.69
CA GLN A 314 0.44 30.23 0.11
C GLN A 314 0.46 31.57 -0.62
N TYR A 315 0.24 32.66 0.08
CA TYR A 315 0.25 33.97 -0.55
C TYR A 315 0.70 35.08 0.40
N TYR A 316 1.20 36.16 -0.19
CA TYR A 316 1.41 37.45 0.45
C TYR A 316 1.06 38.55 -0.55
N ILE A 317 0.87 39.79 -0.05
CA ILE A 317 0.46 40.93 -0.85
C ILE A 317 1.50 42.02 -0.74
N THR A 318 1.84 42.66 -1.86
CA THR A 318 2.68 43.85 -1.89
C THR A 318 1.84 45.06 -2.31
N GLU A 319 2.10 46.18 -1.65
CA GLU A 319 1.53 47.49 -1.96
C GLU A 319 2.61 48.43 -2.42
N GLU A 320 2.43 49.05 -3.57
CA GLU A 320 3.32 50.06 -4.09
C GLU A 320 2.65 51.43 -4.16
N TYR A 321 3.31 52.43 -3.62
CA TYR A 321 2.89 53.82 -3.70
C TYR A 321 4.12 54.76 -3.60
N LYS A 322 4.26 55.64 -4.58
CA LYS A 322 5.37 56.63 -4.64
C LYS A 322 6.74 55.99 -4.41
N ASN A 323 7.04 54.92 -5.11
CA ASN A 323 8.29 54.13 -5.07
C ASN A 323 8.59 53.50 -3.69
N LYS A 324 7.59 53.34 -2.83
CA LYS A 324 7.68 52.53 -1.60
C LYS A 324 6.86 51.31 -1.77
N VAL A 325 7.51 50.14 -1.54
CA VAL A 325 6.85 48.81 -1.54
C VAL A 325 6.77 48.33 -0.10
N VAL A 326 5.59 47.87 0.31
CA VAL A 326 5.33 47.27 1.62
C VAL A 326 4.71 45.90 1.37
N SER A 327 5.21 44.91 2.08
CA SER A 327 4.67 43.54 2.00
C SER A 327 3.86 43.19 3.24
N THR A 328 2.80 42.40 3.06
CA THR A 328 2.09 41.77 4.17
C THR A 328 2.83 40.53 4.67
N GLU A 329 2.40 39.97 5.78
CA GLU A 329 2.81 38.64 6.19
C GLU A 329 2.29 37.58 5.21
N SER A 330 2.95 36.42 5.18
CA SER A 330 2.51 35.29 4.38
C SER A 330 1.29 34.63 5.02
N ASN A 331 0.32 34.29 4.20
CA ASN A 331 -0.92 33.63 4.60
C ASN A 331 -1.11 32.34 3.82
N ARG A 332 -2.03 31.48 4.29
CA ARG A 332 -2.39 30.22 3.64
C ARG A 332 -3.90 30.14 3.44
N LEU A 333 -4.29 29.59 2.29
CA LEU A 333 -5.65 29.25 1.95
C LEU A 333 -5.72 27.74 1.69
N THR A 334 -6.69 27.08 2.29
CA THR A 334 -6.93 25.66 2.08
C THR A 334 -8.41 25.42 1.82
N CYS A 335 -8.74 24.48 0.94
CA CYS A 335 -10.10 23.99 0.75
C CYS A 335 -10.22 22.62 1.42
N ASN A 336 -10.59 22.58 2.69
CA ASN A 336 -10.64 21.37 3.50
C ASN A 336 -12.04 20.77 3.63
N ASP A 337 -13.10 21.53 3.29
CA ASP A 337 -14.48 21.10 3.48
C ASP A 337 -15.40 21.76 2.45
N ILE A 338 -16.22 20.97 1.78
CA ILE A 338 -17.23 21.47 0.83
C ILE A 338 -18.34 22.25 1.55
N TYR A 339 -18.68 21.81 2.76
CA TYR A 339 -19.87 22.27 3.46
C TYR A 339 -19.59 23.15 4.69
N ALA A 340 -18.35 23.14 5.19
CA ALA A 340 -18.02 23.76 6.46
C ALA A 340 -16.90 24.79 6.36
N GLN A 341 -16.80 25.52 5.28
CA GLN A 341 -15.90 26.65 5.27
C GLN A 341 -16.35 27.65 6.33
N LYS A 342 -15.62 27.62 7.44
CA LYS A 342 -15.79 28.57 8.54
C LYS A 342 -15.17 29.93 8.21
N ASP A 343 -14.73 30.15 7.00
CA ASP A 343 -14.31 31.46 6.57
C ASP A 343 -15.52 32.37 6.50
N GLU A 344 -15.62 33.27 7.44
CA GLU A 344 -16.70 34.24 7.58
C GLU A 344 -16.61 35.38 6.53
N SER A 345 -15.81 35.20 5.45
CA SER A 345 -15.79 36.21 4.40
C SER A 345 -17.14 36.32 3.70
N ARG A 346 -17.52 37.54 3.33
CA ARG A 346 -18.81 37.78 2.64
C ARG A 346 -18.89 37.02 1.30
N TYR A 347 -17.78 36.74 0.64
CA TYR A 347 -17.75 36.02 -0.60
C TYR A 347 -17.98 34.52 -0.40
N ASN A 348 -17.47 33.98 0.67
CA ASN A 348 -17.75 32.62 1.05
C ASN A 348 -19.21 32.40 1.48
N LEU A 349 -19.81 33.36 2.18
CA LEU A 349 -21.23 33.32 2.47
C LEU A 349 -22.10 33.33 1.21
N ILE A 350 -21.69 34.03 0.15
CA ILE A 350 -22.37 33.97 -1.17
C ILE A 350 -22.23 32.58 -1.77
N ASN A 351 -21.06 32.00 -1.75
CA ASN A 351 -20.84 30.63 -2.24
C ASN A 351 -21.69 29.62 -1.49
N GLN A 352 -21.74 29.70 -0.17
CA GLN A 352 -22.57 28.82 0.64
C GLN A 352 -24.07 28.97 0.30
N MET A 353 -24.55 30.19 0.07
CA MET A 353 -25.92 30.40 -0.39
C MET A 353 -26.18 29.72 -1.74
N LEU A 354 -25.29 29.88 -2.71
CA LEU A 354 -25.42 29.25 -4.03
C LEU A 354 -25.40 27.71 -3.95
N ILE A 355 -24.54 27.16 -3.08
CA ILE A 355 -24.49 25.71 -2.84
C ILE A 355 -25.80 25.24 -2.21
N SER A 356 -26.29 25.93 -1.18
CA SER A 356 -27.53 25.58 -0.51
C SER A 356 -28.75 25.67 -1.44
N GLU A 357 -28.77 26.66 -2.34
CA GLU A 357 -29.80 26.78 -3.37
C GLU A 357 -29.74 25.57 -4.32
N THR A 358 -28.54 25.19 -4.78
CA THR A 358 -28.35 24.03 -5.69
C THR A 358 -28.80 22.72 -5.04
N LEU A 359 -28.63 22.59 -3.73
CA LEU A 359 -29.03 21.42 -2.94
C LEU A 359 -30.48 21.48 -2.45
N SER A 360 -31.20 22.55 -2.76
CA SER A 360 -32.58 22.83 -2.25
C SER A 360 -32.66 22.85 -0.71
N ASP A 361 -31.55 23.24 -0.03
CA ASP A 361 -31.49 23.41 1.40
C ASP A 361 -31.86 24.86 1.81
N GLU A 362 -33.16 25.10 1.87
CA GLU A 362 -33.71 26.44 2.19
C GLU A 362 -33.31 26.92 3.59
N VAL A 363 -33.11 26.00 4.56
CA VAL A 363 -32.79 26.36 5.95
C VAL A 363 -31.37 26.89 6.03
N SER A 364 -30.40 26.18 5.46
CA SER A 364 -29.00 26.61 5.40
C SER A 364 -28.83 27.87 4.57
N MET A 365 -29.54 27.99 3.45
CA MET A 365 -29.55 29.20 2.64
C MET A 365 -30.03 30.40 3.45
N PHE A 366 -31.13 30.28 4.17
CA PHE A 366 -31.68 31.38 4.95
C PHE A 366 -30.78 31.80 6.15
N GLN A 367 -30.12 30.83 6.79
CA GLN A 367 -29.14 31.12 7.84
C GLN A 367 -27.93 31.87 7.28
N THR A 368 -27.41 31.46 6.17
CA THR A 368 -26.26 32.09 5.49
C THR A 368 -26.63 33.50 4.99
N MET A 369 -27.85 33.71 4.49
CA MET A 369 -28.37 35.03 4.15
C MET A 369 -28.39 35.96 5.33
N LYS A 370 -28.82 35.51 6.54
CA LYS A 370 -28.78 36.31 7.76
C LYS A 370 -27.38 36.71 8.16
N GLN A 371 -26.39 35.77 8.04
CA GLN A 371 -24.99 36.09 8.34
C GLN A 371 -24.48 37.14 7.34
N TYR A 372 -24.74 36.94 6.04
CA TYR A 372 -24.35 37.88 4.99
C TYR A 372 -24.96 39.28 5.23
N ALA A 373 -26.22 39.37 5.58
CA ALA A 373 -26.88 40.64 5.89
C ALA A 373 -26.30 41.35 7.13
N GLY A 374 -25.70 40.61 8.06
CA GLY A 374 -24.97 41.13 9.22
C GLY A 374 -23.57 41.60 8.95
N TYR A 375 -23.02 41.39 7.73
CA TYR A 375 -21.66 41.73 7.38
C TYR A 375 -21.37 43.25 7.39
N ASP A 376 -20.14 43.62 7.33
CA ASP A 376 -19.60 44.94 7.65
C ASP A 376 -20.24 46.14 6.90
N GLU A 377 -19.73 47.33 7.20
CA GLU A 377 -20.24 48.60 6.62
C GLU A 377 -20.14 48.67 5.09
N VAL A 378 -19.21 47.93 4.47
CA VAL A 378 -19.06 47.93 2.99
C VAL A 378 -20.23 47.22 2.36
N THR A 379 -20.59 46.05 2.88
CA THR A 379 -21.79 45.31 2.46
C THR A 379 -23.06 46.15 2.65
N LYS A 380 -23.20 46.83 3.78
CA LYS A 380 -24.30 47.74 4.02
C LYS A 380 -24.37 48.91 3.04
N LYS A 381 -23.22 49.44 2.63
CA LYS A 381 -23.13 50.50 1.61
C LYS A 381 -23.50 50.00 0.21
N VAL A 382 -23.06 48.81 -0.17
CA VAL A 382 -23.38 48.21 -1.46
C VAL A 382 -24.88 47.94 -1.56
N PHE A 383 -25.49 47.37 -0.53
CA PHE A 383 -26.94 47.14 -0.49
C PHE A 383 -27.78 48.41 -0.51
N LYS A 384 -27.23 49.53 -0.06
CA LYS A 384 -27.92 50.81 -0.13
C LYS A 384 -27.85 51.45 -1.53
N LEU A 385 -26.98 50.95 -2.40
CA LEU A 385 -26.83 51.42 -3.80
C LEU A 385 -27.61 50.57 -4.80
N LEU A 386 -28.07 49.38 -4.39
CA LEU A 386 -29.00 48.52 -5.09
C LEU A 386 -30.44 48.82 -4.71
#